data_4ce2cbf131309465a046ccacc5c034a7
#
_entry.id   4ce2cbf131309465a046ccacc5c034a7
#
_cell.length_a   1.000
_cell.length_b   1.000
_cell.length_c   1.000
_cell.angle_alpha   90.00
_cell.angle_beta   90.00
_cell.angle_gamma   90.00
#
_symmetry.space_group_name_H-M   'P 1'
#
loop_
_entity.id
_entity.type
_entity.pdbx_description
1 polymer ?
#
loop_
_entity_poly.entity_id
_entity_poly.type
_entity_poly.pdbx_seq_one_letter_code
_entity_poly.pdbx_strand_id
1 'polypeptide(L)'
;MKALHLLAEEMRQVMARLARVPKKVLVLDLDNTLWGGVIGEDGPEGIVLDSAHEGAIYQDTQKQIKKMQQQGVLLAIASKNNSEDVQSAFRENPHMILKEADFSAIYADWNPKPVNIKKIAEELNLGLDSFVFVDDNEAEREAMRIQQPEVTVVDFPTDLATLPAVMAEVYENYFFTWHLTDEDRAKTAQYQQERERRKERENAVSYEDYLRSLQTTIRLAPVNDNTRERAVQLMNKTNQFNTCTLRMDELALEHYLGEEGGHLLMAEVSDKYGNSGWVSEFLYHQDGDTAVIDNFLMSCRVMGRKVEEAILDAVLKKLQADGITRVTAAYKKTAKNKPVEELWEHLGFTQVSGDEEQKQYERKLTSLPETEQIHTVVWDV
;
A
#
# COMPACT_ATOMS: atom_id res chain seq x y z
N MET A 1 -31.05 -36.67 4.18
CA MET A 1 -29.83 -36.78 3.36
C MET A 1 -29.49 -35.50 2.60
N LYS A 2 -30.39 -34.89 1.79
CA LYS A 2 -30.09 -33.63 1.06
C LYS A 2 -29.68 -32.46 1.96
N ALA A 3 -30.36 -32.25 3.10
CA ALA A 3 -30.02 -31.15 4.02
C ALA A 3 -28.63 -31.31 4.65
N LEU A 4 -28.24 -32.54 4.99
CA LEU A 4 -26.92 -32.83 5.56
C LEU A 4 -25.80 -32.61 4.51
N HIS A 5 -26.09 -32.96 3.27
CA HIS A 5 -25.13 -32.73 2.16
C HIS A 5 -24.95 -31.22 1.89
N LEU A 6 -26.04 -30.44 1.86
CA LEU A 6 -25.99 -28.97 1.74
C LEU A 6 -25.20 -28.34 2.90
N LEU A 7 -25.47 -28.77 4.15
CA LEU A 7 -24.75 -28.25 5.32
C LEU A 7 -23.25 -28.58 5.25
N ALA A 8 -22.89 -29.81 4.84
CA ALA A 8 -21.49 -30.20 4.69
C ALA A 8 -20.78 -29.39 3.60
N GLU A 9 -21.48 -29.10 2.50
CA GLU A 9 -20.93 -28.28 1.41
C GLU A 9 -20.75 -26.83 1.85
N GLU A 10 -21.69 -26.22 2.54
CA GLU A 10 -21.55 -24.90 3.15
C GLU A 10 -20.38 -24.82 4.14
N MET A 11 -20.26 -25.82 5.01
CA MET A 11 -19.14 -25.89 5.96
C MET A 11 -17.81 -26.01 5.22
N ARG A 12 -17.71 -26.82 4.18
CA ARG A 12 -16.53 -26.95 3.35
C ARG A 12 -16.13 -25.62 2.71
N GLN A 13 -17.10 -24.88 2.17
CA GLN A 13 -16.87 -23.56 1.59
C GLN A 13 -16.38 -22.55 2.63
N VAL A 14 -17.00 -22.53 3.81
CA VAL A 14 -16.55 -21.67 4.93
C VAL A 14 -15.12 -22.00 5.34
N MET A 15 -14.78 -23.28 5.50
CA MET A 15 -13.42 -23.71 5.84
C MET A 15 -12.42 -23.34 4.73
N ALA A 16 -12.78 -23.49 3.46
CA ALA A 16 -11.93 -23.09 2.34
C ALA A 16 -11.69 -21.57 2.33
N ARG A 17 -12.70 -20.75 2.67
CA ARG A 17 -12.56 -19.30 2.81
C ARG A 17 -11.66 -18.91 3.99
N LEU A 18 -11.71 -19.64 5.10
CA LEU A 18 -10.86 -19.41 6.26
C LEU A 18 -9.37 -19.72 6.00
N ALA A 19 -9.11 -20.72 5.14
CA ALA A 19 -7.75 -21.20 4.88
C ALA A 19 -7.02 -20.41 3.78
N ARG A 20 -7.71 -19.58 2.99
CA ARG A 20 -7.10 -18.86 1.87
C ARG A 20 -6.59 -17.48 2.26
N VAL A 21 -5.58 -17.02 1.52
CA VAL A 21 -5.15 -15.61 1.54
C VAL A 21 -6.05 -14.83 0.57
N PRO A 22 -6.81 -13.81 1.04
CA PRO A 22 -7.67 -13.02 0.16
C PRO A 22 -6.85 -12.30 -0.92
N LYS A 23 -7.42 -12.22 -2.13
CA LYS A 23 -6.93 -11.34 -3.19
C LYS A 23 -7.13 -9.88 -2.78
N LYS A 24 -6.47 -8.95 -3.49
CA LYS A 24 -6.48 -7.53 -3.10
C LYS A 24 -6.98 -6.59 -4.17
N VAL A 25 -6.78 -6.93 -5.44
CA VAL A 25 -7.05 -6.04 -6.58
C VAL A 25 -8.01 -6.69 -7.55
N LEU A 26 -9.10 -5.99 -7.86
CA LEU A 26 -10.01 -6.31 -8.95
C LEU A 26 -9.67 -5.41 -10.13
N VAL A 27 -9.18 -6.01 -11.22
CA VAL A 27 -8.88 -5.32 -12.48
C VAL A 27 -10.02 -5.54 -13.45
N LEU A 28 -10.53 -4.47 -13.99
CA LEU A 28 -11.71 -4.42 -14.84
C LEU A 28 -11.37 -3.90 -16.24
N ASP A 29 -11.92 -4.51 -17.24
CA ASP A 29 -12.13 -3.85 -18.53
C ASP A 29 -13.30 -2.85 -18.41
N LEU A 30 -13.55 -2.07 -19.45
CA LEU A 30 -14.57 -1.03 -19.50
C LEU A 30 -15.72 -1.39 -20.45
N ASP A 31 -15.44 -1.41 -21.75
CA ASP A 31 -16.44 -1.65 -22.81
C ASP A 31 -17.04 -3.06 -22.66
N ASN A 32 -18.36 -3.16 -22.72
CA ASN A 32 -19.13 -4.37 -22.49
C ASN A 32 -18.87 -5.08 -21.14
N THR A 33 -18.15 -4.45 -20.23
CA THR A 33 -17.86 -4.94 -18.87
C THR A 33 -18.45 -4.03 -17.79
N LEU A 34 -18.16 -2.72 -17.80
CA LEU A 34 -18.77 -1.73 -16.89
C LEU A 34 -19.95 -0.96 -17.51
N TRP A 35 -20.05 -0.92 -18.81
CA TRP A 35 -21.15 -0.39 -19.61
C TRP A 35 -21.26 -1.18 -20.91
N GLY A 36 -22.40 -1.14 -21.57
CA GLY A 36 -22.57 -1.71 -22.91
C GLY A 36 -22.12 -0.74 -24.00
N GLY A 37 -21.60 -1.28 -25.08
CA GLY A 37 -21.06 -0.49 -26.18
C GLY A 37 -19.57 -0.17 -26.02
N VAL A 38 -19.06 0.64 -26.97
CA VAL A 38 -17.64 1.04 -27.08
C VAL A 38 -17.52 2.53 -26.92
N ILE A 39 -16.89 3.01 -25.87
CA ILE A 39 -16.84 4.45 -25.55
C ILE A 39 -16.25 5.29 -26.67
N GLY A 40 -15.25 4.79 -27.39
CA GLY A 40 -14.64 5.50 -28.52
C GLY A 40 -15.53 5.65 -29.76
N GLU A 41 -16.60 4.85 -29.87
CA GLU A 41 -17.56 4.89 -30.98
C GLU A 41 -18.87 5.56 -30.57
N ASP A 42 -19.36 5.23 -29.39
CA ASP A 42 -20.71 5.62 -28.92
C ASP A 42 -20.69 6.95 -28.14
N GLY A 43 -19.52 7.33 -27.62
CA GLY A 43 -19.39 8.50 -26.75
C GLY A 43 -20.04 8.35 -25.37
N PRO A 44 -19.86 9.34 -24.46
CA PRO A 44 -20.32 9.25 -23.06
C PRO A 44 -21.85 9.14 -22.91
N GLU A 45 -22.61 9.68 -23.85
CA GLU A 45 -24.10 9.63 -23.84
C GLU A 45 -24.65 8.39 -24.56
N GLY A 46 -23.85 7.78 -25.45
CA GLY A 46 -24.27 6.66 -26.27
C GLY A 46 -24.01 5.28 -25.66
N ILE A 47 -23.10 5.18 -24.68
CA ILE A 47 -22.87 3.92 -23.96
C ILE A 47 -24.12 3.48 -23.20
N VAL A 48 -24.38 2.16 -23.16
CA VAL A 48 -25.57 1.59 -22.51
C VAL A 48 -25.33 1.50 -21.01
N LEU A 49 -25.80 2.51 -20.29
CA LEU A 49 -25.70 2.60 -18.83
C LEU A 49 -26.84 3.50 -18.32
N ASP A 50 -27.96 2.89 -17.97
CA ASP A 50 -29.12 3.58 -17.44
C ASP A 50 -29.90 2.69 -16.46
N SER A 51 -31.09 3.10 -16.01
CA SER A 51 -31.91 2.34 -15.08
C SER A 51 -32.89 1.35 -15.75
N ALA A 52 -32.73 1.12 -17.07
CA ALA A 52 -33.64 0.29 -17.84
C ALA A 52 -32.89 -0.80 -18.63
N HIS A 53 -33.55 -1.90 -18.89
CA HIS A 53 -33.05 -3.00 -19.75
C HIS A 53 -31.62 -3.42 -19.43
N GLU A 54 -30.73 -3.47 -20.41
CA GLU A 54 -29.35 -3.86 -20.27
C GLU A 54 -28.54 -2.84 -19.43
N GLY A 55 -28.87 -1.56 -19.55
CA GLY A 55 -28.20 -0.51 -18.75
C GLY A 55 -28.35 -0.72 -17.25
N ALA A 56 -29.50 -1.23 -16.80
CA ALA A 56 -29.73 -1.55 -15.39
C ALA A 56 -28.82 -2.69 -14.91
N ILE A 57 -28.49 -3.66 -15.77
CA ILE A 57 -27.58 -4.76 -15.44
C ILE A 57 -26.17 -4.21 -15.16
N TYR A 58 -25.68 -3.33 -16.02
CA TYR A 58 -24.40 -2.68 -15.82
C TYR A 58 -24.38 -1.79 -14.58
N GLN A 59 -25.48 -1.06 -14.31
CA GLN A 59 -25.60 -0.30 -13.06
C GLN A 59 -25.55 -1.21 -11.82
N ASP A 60 -26.27 -2.34 -11.83
CA ASP A 60 -26.23 -3.27 -10.71
C ASP A 60 -24.86 -3.93 -10.55
N THR A 61 -24.18 -4.20 -11.64
CA THR A 61 -22.78 -4.64 -11.65
C THR A 61 -21.88 -3.60 -10.99
N GLN A 62 -21.98 -2.34 -11.40
CA GLN A 62 -21.20 -1.25 -10.79
C GLN A 62 -21.51 -1.07 -9.30
N LYS A 63 -22.78 -1.26 -8.86
CA LYS A 63 -23.15 -1.24 -7.44
C LYS A 63 -22.45 -2.35 -6.64
N GLN A 64 -22.36 -3.57 -7.20
CA GLN A 64 -21.64 -4.67 -6.56
C GLN A 64 -20.14 -4.35 -6.45
N ILE A 65 -19.54 -3.86 -7.54
CA ILE A 65 -18.11 -3.47 -7.54
C ILE A 65 -17.84 -2.33 -6.55
N LYS A 66 -18.74 -1.33 -6.49
CA LYS A 66 -18.65 -0.24 -5.50
C LYS A 66 -18.70 -0.74 -4.07
N LYS A 67 -19.56 -1.72 -3.79
CA LYS A 67 -19.65 -2.38 -2.49
C LYS A 67 -18.33 -3.10 -2.15
N MET A 68 -17.69 -3.78 -3.12
CA MET A 68 -16.40 -4.41 -2.91
C MET A 68 -15.33 -3.37 -2.53
N GLN A 69 -15.30 -2.24 -3.25
CA GLN A 69 -14.39 -1.13 -2.98
C GLN A 69 -14.54 -0.61 -1.55
N GLN A 70 -15.79 -0.42 -1.08
CA GLN A 70 -16.09 -0.02 0.30
C GLN A 70 -15.66 -1.05 1.34
N GLN A 71 -15.47 -2.30 0.93
CA GLN A 71 -14.96 -3.39 1.74
C GLN A 71 -13.44 -3.60 1.61
N GLY A 72 -12.72 -2.62 1.05
CA GLY A 72 -11.27 -2.60 0.99
C GLY A 72 -10.65 -3.30 -0.22
N VAL A 73 -11.45 -3.70 -1.22
CA VAL A 73 -10.94 -4.20 -2.50
C VAL A 73 -10.44 -3.02 -3.33
N LEU A 74 -9.20 -3.09 -3.77
CA LEU A 74 -8.63 -2.11 -4.68
C LEU A 74 -9.18 -2.33 -6.08
N LEU A 75 -9.70 -1.28 -6.71
CA LEU A 75 -10.16 -1.34 -8.10
C LEU A 75 -9.07 -0.79 -9.02
N ALA A 76 -8.88 -1.43 -10.15
CA ALA A 76 -8.02 -0.94 -11.22
C ALA A 76 -8.68 -1.15 -12.60
N ILE A 77 -8.28 -0.35 -13.56
CA ILE A 77 -8.71 -0.45 -14.96
C ILE A 77 -7.53 -0.88 -15.83
N ALA A 78 -7.78 -1.85 -16.71
CA ALA A 78 -6.91 -2.20 -17.81
C ALA A 78 -7.77 -2.35 -19.08
N SER A 79 -7.85 -1.30 -19.88
CA SER A 79 -8.73 -1.23 -21.04
C SER A 79 -8.03 -0.67 -22.27
N LYS A 80 -8.39 -1.15 -23.46
CA LYS A 80 -7.90 -0.67 -24.75
C LYS A 80 -8.76 0.49 -25.24
N ASN A 81 -8.56 1.65 -24.66
CA ASN A 81 -9.30 2.87 -24.94
C ASN A 81 -8.40 4.11 -24.90
N ASN A 82 -8.84 5.20 -25.46
CA ASN A 82 -8.19 6.48 -25.25
C ASN A 82 -8.52 7.01 -23.83
N SER A 83 -7.54 7.48 -23.13
CA SER A 83 -7.70 7.97 -21.75
C SER A 83 -8.71 9.12 -21.64
N GLU A 84 -8.77 10.01 -22.64
CA GLU A 84 -9.69 11.16 -22.67
C GLU A 84 -11.15 10.69 -22.77
N ASP A 85 -11.45 9.68 -23.60
CA ASP A 85 -12.78 9.11 -23.77
C ASP A 85 -13.26 8.46 -22.46
N VAL A 86 -12.39 7.72 -21.80
CA VAL A 86 -12.66 7.09 -20.48
C VAL A 86 -12.95 8.14 -19.41
N GLN A 87 -12.15 9.21 -19.36
CA GLN A 87 -12.38 10.31 -18.41
C GLN A 87 -13.70 11.02 -18.67
N SER A 88 -14.05 11.22 -19.95
CA SER A 88 -15.34 11.83 -20.32
C SER A 88 -16.51 10.96 -19.88
N ALA A 89 -16.43 9.62 -20.03
CA ALA A 89 -17.45 8.71 -19.57
C ALA A 89 -17.69 8.82 -18.05
N PHE A 90 -16.62 8.81 -17.26
CA PHE A 90 -16.74 8.96 -15.80
C PHE A 90 -17.28 10.31 -15.35
N ARG A 91 -16.99 11.39 -16.08
CA ARG A 91 -17.38 12.75 -15.74
C ARG A 91 -18.80 13.10 -16.22
N GLU A 92 -19.16 12.69 -17.43
CA GLU A 92 -20.30 13.22 -18.17
C GLU A 92 -21.52 12.31 -18.13
N ASN A 93 -21.34 10.98 -18.05
CA ASN A 93 -22.49 10.08 -17.97
C ASN A 93 -23.17 10.17 -16.59
N PRO A 94 -24.46 10.62 -16.54
CA PRO A 94 -25.18 10.85 -15.28
C PRO A 94 -25.54 9.54 -14.54
N HIS A 95 -25.52 8.41 -15.25
CA HIS A 95 -25.87 7.09 -14.71
C HIS A 95 -24.67 6.33 -14.16
N MET A 96 -23.45 6.90 -14.29
CA MET A 96 -22.20 6.30 -13.80
C MET A 96 -22.18 6.25 -12.27
N ILE A 97 -22.12 5.03 -11.71
CA ILE A 97 -22.08 4.79 -10.26
C ILE A 97 -20.65 4.83 -9.74
N LEU A 98 -19.73 4.12 -10.42
CA LEU A 98 -18.32 4.20 -10.15
C LEU A 98 -17.78 5.55 -10.64
N LYS A 99 -16.82 6.12 -9.91
CA LYS A 99 -16.14 7.35 -10.26
C LYS A 99 -14.65 7.08 -10.46
N GLU A 100 -13.96 7.93 -11.21
CA GLU A 100 -12.51 7.81 -11.39
C GLU A 100 -11.77 7.68 -10.04
N ALA A 101 -12.27 8.40 -9.03
CA ALA A 101 -11.76 8.35 -7.66
C ALA A 101 -11.94 7.00 -6.94
N ASP A 102 -12.68 6.05 -7.48
CA ASP A 102 -12.81 4.71 -6.89
C ASP A 102 -11.66 3.78 -7.29
N PHE A 103 -10.91 4.16 -8.31
CA PHE A 103 -9.84 3.34 -8.88
C PHE A 103 -8.47 3.77 -8.35
N SER A 104 -7.71 2.79 -7.89
CA SER A 104 -6.35 2.97 -7.40
C SER A 104 -5.32 3.09 -8.54
N ALA A 105 -5.61 2.49 -9.69
CA ALA A 105 -4.82 2.60 -10.91
C ALA A 105 -5.72 2.56 -12.16
N ILE A 106 -5.40 3.34 -13.20
CA ILE A 106 -6.14 3.40 -14.45
C ILE A 106 -5.15 3.35 -15.61
N TYR A 107 -5.24 2.29 -16.40
CA TYR A 107 -4.49 2.12 -17.64
C TYR A 107 -5.48 1.95 -18.79
N ALA A 108 -5.84 3.07 -19.41
CA ALA A 108 -6.63 3.16 -20.61
C ALA A 108 -5.70 3.57 -21.76
N ASP A 109 -5.11 2.59 -22.41
CA ASP A 109 -4.18 2.74 -23.53
C ASP A 109 -4.22 1.50 -24.44
N TRP A 110 -3.51 1.54 -25.56
CA TRP A 110 -3.49 0.48 -26.58
C TRP A 110 -2.43 -0.61 -26.33
N ASN A 111 -1.78 -0.61 -25.17
CA ASN A 111 -0.87 -1.69 -24.78
C ASN A 111 -1.64 -3.00 -24.50
N PRO A 112 -1.00 -4.16 -24.66
CA PRO A 112 -1.59 -5.42 -24.23
C PRO A 112 -1.97 -5.40 -22.73
N LYS A 113 -3.19 -5.86 -22.39
CA LYS A 113 -3.68 -5.86 -21.01
C LYS A 113 -2.76 -6.60 -20.02
N PRO A 114 -2.10 -7.74 -20.36
CA PRO A 114 -1.12 -8.37 -19.48
C PRO A 114 0.07 -7.47 -19.12
N VAL A 115 0.49 -6.59 -20.04
CA VAL A 115 1.56 -5.59 -19.78
C VAL A 115 1.06 -4.52 -18.82
N ASN A 116 -0.16 -4.02 -19.03
CA ASN A 116 -0.75 -3.02 -18.15
C ASN A 116 -1.02 -3.56 -16.73
N ILE A 117 -1.48 -4.80 -16.61
CA ILE A 117 -1.65 -5.43 -15.27
C ILE A 117 -0.31 -5.54 -14.54
N LYS A 118 0.79 -5.83 -15.23
CA LYS A 118 2.11 -5.83 -14.62
C LYS A 118 2.52 -4.45 -14.13
N LYS A 119 2.27 -3.39 -14.91
CA LYS A 119 2.49 -2.00 -14.49
C LYS A 119 1.62 -1.64 -13.27
N ILE A 120 0.34 -2.05 -13.26
CA ILE A 120 -0.54 -1.86 -12.10
C ILE A 120 0.02 -2.57 -10.85
N ALA A 121 0.54 -3.78 -10.99
CA ALA A 121 1.14 -4.52 -9.89
C ALA A 121 2.39 -3.81 -9.34
N GLU A 122 3.24 -3.30 -10.21
CA GLU A 122 4.41 -2.49 -9.86
C GLU A 122 3.98 -1.18 -9.19
N GLU A 123 2.96 -0.50 -9.72
CA GLU A 123 2.41 0.73 -9.16
C GLU A 123 1.84 0.57 -7.76
N LEU A 124 1.07 -0.50 -7.55
CA LEU A 124 0.45 -0.81 -6.27
C LEU A 124 1.41 -1.53 -5.31
N ASN A 125 2.63 -1.87 -5.76
CA ASN A 125 3.60 -2.67 -5.02
C ASN A 125 2.99 -3.98 -4.47
N LEU A 126 2.28 -4.71 -5.33
CA LEU A 126 1.58 -5.94 -5.01
C LEU A 126 1.99 -7.05 -5.98
N GLY A 127 2.07 -8.29 -5.49
CA GLY A 127 2.31 -9.47 -6.34
C GLY A 127 1.10 -9.76 -7.24
N LEU A 128 1.34 -10.25 -8.45
CA LEU A 128 0.31 -10.62 -9.44
C LEU A 128 -0.66 -11.68 -8.91
N ASP A 129 -0.22 -12.51 -7.97
CA ASP A 129 -1.04 -13.48 -7.24
C ASP A 129 -2.18 -12.83 -6.41
N SER A 130 -2.11 -11.52 -6.17
CA SER A 130 -3.14 -10.74 -5.48
C SER A 130 -4.24 -10.19 -6.38
N PHE A 131 -4.18 -10.46 -7.71
CA PHE A 131 -5.04 -9.85 -8.72
C PHE A 131 -6.13 -10.79 -9.19
N VAL A 132 -7.32 -10.21 -9.48
CA VAL A 132 -8.44 -10.84 -10.17
C VAL A 132 -8.77 -9.98 -11.37
N PHE A 133 -8.88 -10.57 -12.56
CA PHE A 133 -9.15 -9.89 -13.82
C PHE A 133 -10.49 -10.28 -14.40
N VAL A 134 -11.26 -9.28 -14.82
CA VAL A 134 -12.59 -9.42 -15.45
C VAL A 134 -12.61 -8.67 -16.77
N ASP A 135 -13.02 -9.36 -17.82
CA ASP A 135 -13.03 -8.87 -19.20
C ASP A 135 -14.10 -9.66 -19.98
N ASP A 136 -14.90 -9.01 -20.82
CA ASP A 136 -15.89 -9.67 -21.66
C ASP A 136 -15.24 -10.43 -22.82
N ASN A 137 -14.06 -9.97 -23.29
CA ASN A 137 -13.37 -10.53 -24.44
C ASN A 137 -12.57 -11.79 -24.07
N GLU A 138 -12.98 -12.92 -24.65
CA GLU A 138 -12.32 -14.21 -24.42
C GLU A 138 -10.84 -14.21 -24.83
N ALA A 139 -10.47 -13.51 -25.91
CA ALA A 139 -9.07 -13.46 -26.36
C ALA A 139 -8.18 -12.72 -25.36
N GLU A 140 -8.68 -11.67 -24.71
CA GLU A 140 -7.96 -10.94 -23.65
C GLU A 140 -7.82 -11.82 -22.40
N ARG A 141 -8.88 -12.54 -22.02
CA ARG A 141 -8.82 -13.50 -20.91
C ARG A 141 -7.81 -14.61 -21.13
N GLU A 142 -7.79 -15.20 -22.35
CA GLU A 142 -6.79 -16.23 -22.70
C GLU A 142 -5.37 -15.67 -22.76
N ALA A 143 -5.18 -14.48 -23.32
CA ALA A 143 -3.87 -13.81 -23.31
C ALA A 143 -3.38 -13.60 -21.87
N MET A 144 -4.28 -13.25 -20.94
CA MET A 144 -3.96 -13.08 -19.53
C MET A 144 -3.56 -14.39 -18.88
N ARG A 145 -4.32 -15.48 -19.07
CA ARG A 145 -4.00 -16.82 -18.54
C ARG A 145 -2.63 -17.33 -18.99
N ILE A 146 -2.28 -17.04 -20.26
CA ILE A 146 -1.00 -17.49 -20.82
C ILE A 146 0.18 -16.64 -20.33
N GLN A 147 0.03 -15.30 -20.32
CA GLN A 147 1.15 -14.38 -20.08
C GLN A 147 1.33 -14.05 -18.60
N GLN A 148 0.27 -14.12 -17.80
CA GLN A 148 0.27 -13.82 -16.36
C GLN A 148 -0.51 -14.89 -15.58
N PRO A 149 0.02 -16.12 -15.50
CA PRO A 149 -0.70 -17.26 -14.91
C PRO A 149 -0.97 -17.12 -13.40
N GLU A 150 -0.33 -16.18 -12.72
CA GLU A 150 -0.56 -15.85 -11.30
C GLU A 150 -1.85 -15.05 -11.10
N VAL A 151 -2.30 -14.32 -12.14
CA VAL A 151 -3.54 -13.54 -12.11
C VAL A 151 -4.74 -14.49 -12.19
N THR A 152 -5.68 -14.32 -11.29
CA THR A 152 -6.94 -15.05 -11.36
C THR A 152 -7.84 -14.43 -12.42
N VAL A 153 -8.17 -15.17 -13.47
CA VAL A 153 -9.05 -14.71 -14.56
C VAL A 153 -10.46 -15.26 -14.35
N VAL A 154 -11.44 -14.37 -14.29
CA VAL A 154 -12.86 -14.72 -14.14
C VAL A 154 -13.46 -15.09 -15.50
N ASP A 155 -14.23 -16.16 -15.56
CA ASP A 155 -15.04 -16.48 -16.74
C ASP A 155 -16.21 -15.51 -16.85
N PHE A 156 -16.26 -14.75 -17.94
CA PHE A 156 -17.34 -13.80 -18.17
C PHE A 156 -18.63 -14.53 -18.56
N PRO A 157 -19.79 -14.16 -17.98
CA PRO A 157 -21.01 -14.88 -18.23
C PRO A 157 -21.51 -14.70 -19.68
N THR A 158 -22.06 -15.76 -20.26
CA THR A 158 -22.72 -15.69 -21.58
C THR A 158 -24.10 -15.02 -21.52
N ASP A 159 -24.76 -15.10 -20.37
CA ASP A 159 -26.00 -14.38 -20.07
C ASP A 159 -25.65 -13.14 -19.23
N LEU A 160 -25.72 -11.98 -19.89
CA LEU A 160 -25.39 -10.70 -19.25
C LEU A 160 -26.23 -10.43 -17.99
N ALA A 161 -27.46 -10.91 -17.93
CA ALA A 161 -28.34 -10.73 -16.77
C ALA A 161 -27.72 -11.32 -15.47
N THR A 162 -26.81 -12.27 -15.58
CA THR A 162 -26.14 -12.89 -14.43
C THR A 162 -24.90 -12.16 -13.97
N LEU A 163 -24.42 -11.14 -14.70
CA LEU A 163 -23.16 -10.44 -14.40
C LEU A 163 -23.11 -9.86 -12.97
N PRO A 164 -24.17 -9.22 -12.44
CA PRO A 164 -24.14 -8.74 -11.05
C PRO A 164 -23.96 -9.88 -10.02
N ALA A 165 -24.57 -11.05 -10.27
CA ALA A 165 -24.42 -12.22 -9.42
C ALA A 165 -22.98 -12.80 -9.50
N VAL A 166 -22.42 -12.86 -10.70
CA VAL A 166 -21.02 -13.27 -10.90
C VAL A 166 -20.08 -12.36 -10.12
N MET A 167 -20.30 -11.03 -10.13
CA MET A 167 -19.49 -10.11 -9.32
C MET A 167 -19.64 -10.37 -7.82
N ALA A 168 -20.84 -10.68 -7.34
CA ALA A 168 -21.03 -11.05 -5.93
C ALA A 168 -20.27 -12.35 -5.59
N GLU A 169 -20.29 -13.36 -6.46
CA GLU A 169 -19.50 -14.58 -6.30
C GLU A 169 -17.99 -14.33 -6.36
N VAL A 170 -17.53 -13.43 -7.21
CA VAL A 170 -16.11 -13.00 -7.27
C VAL A 170 -15.66 -12.44 -5.93
N TYR A 171 -16.50 -11.59 -5.30
CA TYR A 171 -16.20 -11.11 -3.96
C TYR A 171 -16.07 -12.25 -2.95
N GLU A 172 -17.09 -13.09 -2.87
CA GLU A 172 -17.14 -14.21 -1.93
C GLU A 172 -15.98 -15.21 -2.15
N ASN A 173 -15.64 -15.47 -3.41
CA ASN A 173 -14.63 -16.46 -3.75
C ASN A 173 -13.20 -15.93 -3.67
N TYR A 174 -12.95 -14.63 -3.75
CA TYR A 174 -11.58 -14.11 -3.86
C TYR A 174 -11.24 -13.02 -2.85
N PHE A 175 -12.18 -12.18 -2.43
CA PHE A 175 -11.90 -10.98 -1.64
C PHE A 175 -12.44 -11.02 -0.21
N PHE A 176 -13.42 -11.86 0.07
CA PHE A 176 -14.05 -11.91 1.38
C PHE A 176 -13.03 -12.05 2.52
N THR A 177 -13.15 -11.21 3.54
CA THR A 177 -12.36 -11.24 4.77
C THR A 177 -13.30 -11.13 5.99
N TRP A 178 -12.96 -11.81 7.07
CA TRP A 178 -13.75 -11.83 8.31
C TRP A 178 -13.64 -10.54 9.12
N HIS A 179 -12.50 -9.86 9.00
CA HIS A 179 -12.22 -8.63 9.72
C HIS A 179 -11.75 -7.56 8.74
N LEU A 180 -12.55 -6.53 8.59
CA LEU A 180 -12.19 -5.29 7.92
C LEU A 180 -11.62 -4.33 8.95
N THR A 181 -10.34 -4.02 8.82
CA THR A 181 -9.70 -2.98 9.62
C THR A 181 -9.98 -1.59 9.03
N ASP A 182 -9.86 -0.54 9.84
CA ASP A 182 -9.95 0.83 9.32
C ASP A 182 -8.84 1.12 8.30
N GLU A 183 -7.70 0.44 8.41
CA GLU A 183 -6.63 0.47 7.41
C GLU A 183 -7.08 -0.12 6.07
N ASP A 184 -7.86 -1.19 6.06
CA ASP A 184 -8.39 -1.78 4.82
C ASP A 184 -9.35 -0.83 4.12
N ARG A 185 -10.17 -0.10 4.87
CA ARG A 185 -11.09 0.92 4.34
C ARG A 185 -10.36 2.14 3.79
N ALA A 186 -9.24 2.50 4.41
CA ALA A 186 -8.43 3.65 3.99
C ALA A 186 -7.52 3.35 2.77
N LYS A 187 -7.36 2.10 2.37
CA LYS A 187 -6.43 1.69 1.30
C LYS A 187 -6.64 2.45 -0.01
N THR A 188 -7.87 2.52 -0.50
CA THR A 188 -8.15 3.22 -1.76
C THR A 188 -7.71 4.68 -1.71
N ALA A 189 -8.01 5.39 -0.61
CA ALA A 189 -7.58 6.76 -0.43
C ALA A 189 -6.05 6.90 -0.38
N GLN A 190 -5.35 5.96 0.26
CA GLN A 190 -3.89 5.93 0.31
C GLN A 190 -3.26 5.75 -1.09
N TYR A 191 -3.80 4.85 -1.91
CA TYR A 191 -3.31 4.66 -3.28
C TYR A 191 -3.61 5.86 -4.18
N GLN A 192 -4.74 6.51 -4.01
CA GLN A 192 -5.05 7.77 -4.71
C GLN A 192 -4.05 8.88 -4.35
N GLN A 193 -3.75 9.04 -3.06
CA GLN A 193 -2.74 9.99 -2.60
C GLN A 193 -1.37 9.68 -3.23
N GLU A 194 -0.99 8.41 -3.32
CA GLU A 194 0.27 8.00 -3.94
C GLU A 194 0.29 8.26 -5.46
N ARG A 195 -0.84 8.05 -6.14
CA ARG A 195 -1.00 8.40 -7.56
C ARG A 195 -0.79 9.90 -7.79
N GLU A 196 -1.38 10.76 -6.95
CA GLU A 196 -1.19 12.21 -7.07
C GLU A 196 0.26 12.63 -6.76
N ARG A 197 0.92 12.01 -5.77
CA ARG A 197 2.36 12.23 -5.49
C ARG A 197 3.22 11.84 -6.69
N ARG A 198 2.89 10.76 -7.37
CA ARG A 198 3.62 10.31 -8.57
C ARG A 198 3.49 11.30 -9.72
N LYS A 199 2.28 11.76 -10.02
CA LYS A 199 2.05 12.80 -11.03
C LYS A 199 2.87 14.05 -10.74
N GLU A 200 2.92 14.48 -9.49
CA GLU A 200 3.70 15.64 -9.10
C GLU A 200 5.20 15.41 -9.25
N ARG A 201 5.68 14.22 -8.91
CA ARG A 201 7.08 13.83 -9.10
C ARG A 201 7.47 13.85 -10.58
N GLU A 202 6.61 13.39 -11.47
CA GLU A 202 6.84 13.39 -12.93
C GLU A 202 6.88 14.81 -13.51
N ASN A 203 6.15 15.74 -12.91
CA ASN A 203 6.10 17.15 -13.34
C ASN A 203 7.13 18.05 -12.66
N ALA A 204 7.82 17.59 -11.64
CA ALA A 204 8.79 18.39 -10.88
C ALA A 204 10.10 18.57 -11.67
N VAL A 205 10.74 19.73 -11.52
CA VAL A 205 12.00 20.08 -12.20
C VAL A 205 13.16 19.28 -11.61
N SER A 206 13.16 19.07 -10.29
CA SER A 206 14.14 18.26 -9.57
C SER A 206 13.47 17.40 -8.50
N TYR A 207 14.20 16.40 -8.02
CA TYR A 207 13.71 15.56 -6.93
C TYR A 207 13.55 16.34 -5.61
N GLU A 208 14.44 17.28 -5.35
CA GLU A 208 14.35 18.14 -4.17
C GLU A 208 13.14 19.08 -4.25
N ASP A 209 12.86 19.66 -5.42
CA ASP A 209 11.66 20.49 -5.62
C ASP A 209 10.39 19.68 -5.38
N TYR A 210 10.34 18.44 -5.88
CA TYR A 210 9.26 17.52 -5.58
C TYR A 210 9.09 17.30 -4.07
N LEU A 211 10.17 16.96 -3.34
CA LEU A 211 10.08 16.72 -1.90
C LEU A 211 9.61 17.96 -1.12
N ARG A 212 10.09 19.15 -1.49
CA ARG A 212 9.63 20.41 -0.88
C ARG A 212 8.16 20.70 -1.17
N SER A 213 7.73 20.41 -2.40
CA SER A 213 6.33 20.63 -2.82
C SER A 213 5.34 19.78 -2.05
N LEU A 214 5.74 18.63 -1.52
CA LEU A 214 4.89 17.77 -0.69
C LEU A 214 4.51 18.41 0.65
N GLN A 215 5.31 19.36 1.17
CA GLN A 215 5.11 19.99 2.49
C GLN A 215 4.99 18.94 3.60
N THR A 216 5.89 17.96 3.58
CA THR A 216 5.82 16.84 4.51
C THR A 216 6.08 17.28 5.94
N THR A 217 5.19 16.86 6.84
CA THR A 217 5.33 16.99 8.29
C THR A 217 5.51 15.62 8.92
N ILE A 218 6.52 15.49 9.76
CA ILE A 218 6.86 14.28 10.51
C ILE A 218 6.65 14.59 11.99
N ARG A 219 5.69 13.91 12.62
CA ARG A 219 5.44 14.00 14.05
C ARG A 219 6.12 12.84 14.76
N LEU A 220 7.05 13.14 15.64
CA LEU A 220 7.77 12.17 16.48
C LEU A 220 7.16 12.16 17.88
N ALA A 221 6.81 10.98 18.36
CA ALA A 221 6.27 10.79 19.71
C ALA A 221 6.78 9.48 20.33
N PRO A 222 6.98 9.42 21.66
CA PRO A 222 7.14 8.15 22.35
C PRO A 222 5.90 7.27 22.15
N VAL A 223 6.11 5.95 22.11
CA VAL A 223 5.01 4.99 22.11
C VAL A 223 4.14 5.18 23.36
N ASN A 224 2.82 5.09 23.19
CA ASN A 224 1.85 5.17 24.27
C ASN A 224 0.75 4.10 24.08
N ASP A 225 -0.21 4.02 25.00
CA ASP A 225 -1.25 3.00 24.97
C ASP A 225 -2.07 3.03 23.67
N ASN A 226 -2.28 4.19 23.04
CA ASN A 226 -3.03 4.31 21.80
C ASN A 226 -2.21 3.89 20.57
N THR A 227 -0.89 3.91 20.65
CA THR A 227 0.02 3.59 19.54
C THR A 227 0.70 2.23 19.68
N ARG A 228 0.59 1.56 20.85
CA ARG A 228 1.24 0.29 21.16
C ARG A 228 0.89 -0.84 20.19
N GLU A 229 -0.40 -1.05 19.95
CA GLU A 229 -0.87 -2.06 18.99
C GLU A 229 -0.28 -1.81 17.59
N ARG A 230 -0.26 -0.54 17.19
CA ARG A 230 0.33 -0.15 15.90
C ARG A 230 1.84 -0.38 15.84
N ALA A 231 2.55 -0.13 16.92
CA ALA A 231 3.98 -0.43 17.03
C ALA A 231 4.24 -1.93 16.83
N VAL A 232 3.59 -2.78 17.60
CA VAL A 232 3.70 -4.24 17.44
C VAL A 232 3.39 -4.69 16.01
N GLN A 233 2.37 -4.10 15.40
CA GLN A 233 2.00 -4.40 14.01
C GLN A 233 3.10 -4.00 13.02
N LEU A 234 3.70 -2.83 13.15
CA LEU A 234 4.78 -2.34 12.27
C LEU A 234 6.02 -3.22 12.38
N MET A 235 6.48 -3.52 13.61
CA MET A 235 7.62 -4.43 13.85
C MET A 235 7.43 -5.77 13.14
N ASN A 236 6.21 -6.33 13.19
CA ASN A 236 5.95 -7.66 12.67
C ASN A 236 5.66 -7.71 11.16
N LYS A 237 5.19 -6.59 10.56
CA LYS A 237 4.86 -6.53 9.12
C LYS A 237 5.95 -5.90 8.25
N THR A 238 6.90 -5.14 8.82
CA THR A 238 7.92 -4.42 8.07
C THR A 238 9.16 -5.28 7.81
N ASN A 239 9.52 -5.46 6.55
CA ASN A 239 10.63 -6.32 6.13
C ASN A 239 11.69 -5.61 5.30
N GLN A 240 11.32 -4.64 4.44
CA GLN A 240 12.24 -4.02 3.48
C GLN A 240 13.08 -2.92 4.13
N PHE A 241 12.43 -1.97 4.78
CA PHE A 241 13.13 -0.97 5.56
C PHE A 241 13.09 -1.38 7.04
N ASN A 242 14.05 -2.21 7.44
CA ASN A 242 14.17 -2.72 8.79
C ASN A 242 15.61 -3.15 9.04
N THR A 243 16.36 -2.43 9.89
CA THR A 243 17.80 -2.58 10.02
C THR A 243 18.21 -3.87 10.73
N CYS A 244 17.49 -4.29 11.75
CA CYS A 244 17.81 -5.49 12.54
C CYS A 244 16.71 -6.54 12.58
N THR A 245 15.55 -6.24 12.02
CA THR A 245 14.36 -7.11 11.98
C THR A 245 13.96 -7.63 13.36
N LEU A 246 14.03 -6.74 14.35
CA LEU A 246 13.59 -7.03 15.70
C LEU A 246 12.07 -7.24 15.70
N ARG A 247 11.61 -8.35 16.28
CA ARG A 247 10.21 -8.73 16.36
C ARG A 247 9.80 -8.83 17.83
N MET A 248 8.73 -8.16 18.19
CA MET A 248 8.19 -8.20 19.55
C MET A 248 6.68 -8.41 19.50
N ASP A 249 6.14 -9.14 20.44
CA ASP A 249 4.75 -9.07 20.82
C ASP A 249 4.55 -7.97 21.88
N GLU A 250 3.34 -7.80 22.36
CA GLU A 250 2.99 -6.74 23.29
C GLU A 250 3.70 -6.87 24.64
N LEU A 251 3.86 -8.10 25.13
CA LEU A 251 4.57 -8.38 26.39
C LEU A 251 6.07 -8.13 26.26
N ALA A 252 6.69 -8.56 25.17
CA ALA A 252 8.09 -8.32 24.90
C ALA A 252 8.40 -6.81 24.74
N LEU A 253 7.50 -6.06 24.10
CA LEU A 253 7.63 -4.61 23.99
C LEU A 253 7.52 -3.93 25.37
N GLU A 254 6.60 -4.36 26.22
CA GLU A 254 6.46 -3.85 27.59
C GLU A 254 7.73 -4.11 28.42
N HIS A 255 8.30 -5.32 28.32
CA HIS A 255 9.56 -5.67 28.98
C HIS A 255 10.72 -4.79 28.47
N TYR A 256 10.85 -4.64 27.13
CA TYR A 256 11.89 -3.79 26.54
C TYR A 256 11.80 -2.33 27.04
N LEU A 257 10.61 -1.76 27.07
CA LEU A 257 10.41 -0.37 27.54
C LEU A 257 10.60 -0.19 29.04
N GLY A 258 10.30 -1.22 29.85
CA GLY A 258 10.36 -1.17 31.30
C GLY A 258 11.70 -1.66 31.89
N GLU A 259 11.95 -2.96 31.80
CA GLU A 259 13.06 -3.61 32.48
C GLU A 259 14.41 -3.42 31.78
N GLU A 260 14.41 -3.31 30.44
CA GLU A 260 15.64 -3.11 29.67
C GLU A 260 15.99 -1.63 29.46
N GLY A 261 15.12 -0.70 29.89
CA GLY A 261 15.35 0.75 29.73
C GLY A 261 15.34 1.20 28.27
N GLY A 262 14.62 0.47 27.42
CA GLY A 262 14.51 0.78 26.01
C GLY A 262 13.58 1.98 25.75
N HIS A 263 13.83 2.65 24.65
CA HIS A 263 12.99 3.74 24.14
C HIS A 263 12.45 3.38 22.77
N LEU A 264 11.19 3.66 22.52
CA LEU A 264 10.57 3.53 21.23
C LEU A 264 9.92 4.86 20.83
N LEU A 265 10.46 5.47 19.79
CA LEU A 265 9.87 6.63 19.12
C LEU A 265 9.10 6.16 17.89
N MET A 266 7.90 6.65 17.75
CA MET A 266 7.08 6.45 16.56
C MET A 266 7.06 7.73 15.73
N ALA A 267 7.02 7.58 14.39
CA ALA A 267 6.87 8.68 13.48
C ALA A 267 5.55 8.57 12.69
N GLU A 268 4.73 9.60 12.80
CA GLU A 268 3.58 9.82 11.93
C GLU A 268 3.97 10.78 10.82
N VAL A 269 3.61 10.45 9.58
CA VAL A 269 3.98 11.23 8.41
C VAL A 269 2.74 11.69 7.68
N SER A 270 2.64 13.01 7.46
CA SER A 270 1.58 13.63 6.66
C SER A 270 2.18 14.59 5.63
N ASP A 271 1.47 14.79 4.54
CA ASP A 271 1.80 15.77 3.51
C ASP A 271 0.51 16.42 2.95
N LYS A 272 0.63 17.28 1.95
CA LYS A 272 -0.53 17.98 1.36
C LYS A 272 -1.59 17.04 0.75
N TYR A 273 -1.25 15.79 0.45
CA TYR A 273 -2.18 14.80 -0.08
C TYR A 273 -2.87 13.98 1.02
N GLY A 274 -2.31 13.94 2.22
CA GLY A 274 -2.96 13.30 3.35
C GLY A 274 -2.00 12.74 4.40
N ASN A 275 -2.60 12.05 5.38
CA ASN A 275 -1.89 11.43 6.49
C ASN A 275 -1.62 9.94 6.19
N SER A 276 -0.34 9.56 6.22
CA SER A 276 0.10 8.17 6.06
C SER A 276 0.01 7.37 7.38
N GLY A 277 -0.32 8.04 8.49
CA GLY A 277 -0.37 7.47 9.82
C GLY A 277 1.00 7.21 10.44
N TRP A 278 1.03 6.39 11.49
CA TRP A 278 2.25 5.94 12.14
C TRP A 278 2.96 4.93 11.23
N VAL A 279 4.10 5.32 10.67
CA VAL A 279 4.77 4.59 9.58
C VAL A 279 6.24 4.26 9.86
N SER A 280 6.81 4.76 10.93
CA SER A 280 8.20 4.46 11.29
C SER A 280 8.38 4.30 12.78
N GLU A 281 9.38 3.53 13.15
CA GLU A 281 9.80 3.26 14.52
C GLU A 281 11.31 3.35 14.65
N PHE A 282 11.73 3.97 15.73
CA PHE A 282 13.13 4.12 16.11
C PHE A 282 13.32 3.62 17.53
N LEU A 283 13.95 2.45 17.66
CA LEU A 283 14.19 1.77 18.93
C LEU A 283 15.64 1.99 19.36
N TYR A 284 15.84 2.41 20.60
CA TYR A 284 17.19 2.58 21.16
C TYR A 284 17.15 2.43 22.67
N HIS A 285 18.32 2.13 23.26
CA HIS A 285 18.56 2.21 24.69
C HIS A 285 19.85 3.02 24.96
N GLN A 286 20.04 3.40 26.22
CA GLN A 286 21.21 4.17 26.62
C GLN A 286 22.17 3.29 27.42
N ASP A 287 23.47 3.39 27.09
CA ASP A 287 24.57 2.79 27.84
C ASP A 287 25.62 3.90 28.15
N GLY A 288 25.48 4.47 29.33
CA GLY A 288 26.30 5.62 29.74
C GLY A 288 26.04 6.84 28.86
N ASP A 289 27.08 7.33 28.17
CA ASP A 289 27.01 8.45 27.23
C ASP A 289 26.83 8.04 25.78
N THR A 290 26.47 6.76 25.57
CA THR A 290 26.24 6.18 24.25
C THR A 290 24.77 5.80 24.12
N ALA A 291 24.15 6.14 23.00
CA ALA A 291 22.87 5.58 22.59
C ALA A 291 23.11 4.42 21.61
N VAL A 292 22.49 3.29 21.87
CA VAL A 292 22.53 2.10 21.01
C VAL A 292 21.22 1.99 20.26
N ILE A 293 21.25 2.11 18.93
CA ILE A 293 20.07 1.92 18.09
C ILE A 293 19.85 0.42 17.91
N ASP A 294 18.78 -0.11 18.50
CA ASP A 294 18.42 -1.52 18.44
C ASP A 294 17.74 -1.89 17.14
N ASN A 295 16.91 -0.97 16.63
CA ASN A 295 16.25 -1.13 15.35
C ASN A 295 15.74 0.20 14.81
N PHE A 296 15.78 0.34 13.48
CA PHE A 296 15.12 1.42 12.76
C PHE A 296 14.33 0.80 11.61
N LEU A 297 13.03 1.02 11.64
CA LEU A 297 12.14 0.50 10.61
C LEU A 297 11.18 1.56 10.08
N MET A 298 10.78 1.39 8.82
CA MET A 298 9.85 2.29 8.16
C MET A 298 8.99 1.56 7.15
N SER A 299 7.71 1.90 7.10
CA SER A 299 6.77 1.39 6.11
C SER A 299 7.21 1.77 4.69
N CYS A 300 7.04 0.86 3.73
CA CYS A 300 7.33 1.14 2.32
C CYS A 300 6.52 2.31 1.74
N ARG A 301 5.40 2.70 2.35
CA ARG A 301 4.56 3.84 1.94
C ARG A 301 5.29 5.18 1.91
N VAL A 302 6.32 5.34 2.72
CA VAL A 302 7.06 6.60 2.85
C VAL A 302 8.53 6.49 2.42
N MET A 303 8.93 5.31 1.94
CA MET A 303 10.28 5.10 1.39
C MET A 303 10.53 6.01 0.17
N GLY A 304 11.79 6.41 0.00
CA GLY A 304 12.21 7.27 -1.10
C GLY A 304 11.71 8.72 -0.98
N ARG A 305 11.33 9.17 0.22
CA ARG A 305 10.96 10.57 0.48
C ARG A 305 11.90 11.28 1.46
N LYS A 306 13.08 10.71 1.73
CA LYS A 306 14.05 11.22 2.71
C LYS A 306 13.49 11.43 4.13
N VAL A 307 12.44 10.67 4.47
CA VAL A 307 11.82 10.70 5.81
C VAL A 307 12.78 10.14 6.85
N GLU A 308 13.52 9.08 6.50
CA GLU A 308 14.55 8.45 7.32
C GLU A 308 15.66 9.42 7.72
N GLU A 309 16.11 10.27 6.80
CA GLU A 309 17.14 11.28 7.04
C GLU A 309 16.63 12.32 8.07
N ALA A 310 15.39 12.78 7.90
CA ALA A 310 14.80 13.78 8.79
C ALA A 310 14.52 13.23 10.20
N ILE A 311 14.02 11.99 10.31
CA ILE A 311 13.82 11.33 11.61
C ILE A 311 15.15 11.19 12.34
N LEU A 312 16.17 10.64 11.68
CA LEU A 312 17.46 10.43 12.31
C LEU A 312 18.10 11.75 12.74
N ASP A 313 18.10 12.76 11.87
CA ASP A 313 18.65 14.10 12.20
C ASP A 313 18.00 14.68 13.45
N ALA A 314 16.67 14.61 13.53
CA ALA A 314 15.94 15.10 14.70
C ALA A 314 16.24 14.30 15.98
N VAL A 315 16.33 12.98 15.88
CA VAL A 315 16.65 12.10 17.02
C VAL A 315 18.10 12.33 17.47
N LEU A 316 19.08 12.42 16.56
CA LEU A 316 20.48 12.66 16.92
C LEU A 316 20.66 14.02 17.60
N LYS A 317 19.98 15.08 17.13
CA LYS A 317 20.00 16.40 17.76
C LYS A 317 19.42 16.36 19.19
N LYS A 318 18.32 15.61 19.38
CA LYS A 318 17.76 15.44 20.71
C LYS A 318 18.69 14.67 21.63
N LEU A 319 19.26 13.54 21.20
CA LEU A 319 20.21 12.75 21.97
C LEU A 319 21.44 13.58 22.35
N GLN A 320 21.97 14.40 21.43
CA GLN A 320 23.06 15.33 21.72
C GLN A 320 22.69 16.35 22.80
N ALA A 321 21.48 16.92 22.72
CA ALA A 321 20.98 17.86 23.72
C ALA A 321 20.80 17.20 25.11
N ASP A 322 20.47 15.90 25.12
CA ASP A 322 20.34 15.07 26.32
C ASP A 322 21.71 14.60 26.88
N GLY A 323 22.81 15.01 26.26
CA GLY A 323 24.19 14.74 26.74
C GLY A 323 24.83 13.47 26.17
N ILE A 324 24.20 12.80 25.22
CA ILE A 324 24.81 11.66 24.52
C ILE A 324 25.91 12.15 23.58
N THR A 325 27.09 11.50 23.66
CA THR A 325 28.27 11.86 22.87
C THR A 325 28.50 10.93 21.68
N ARG A 326 27.92 9.73 21.72
CA ARG A 326 28.10 8.67 20.73
C ARG A 326 26.83 7.90 20.47
N VAL A 327 26.65 7.50 19.22
CA VAL A 327 25.55 6.61 18.82
C VAL A 327 26.13 5.42 18.08
N THR A 328 25.67 4.23 18.42
CA THR A 328 25.97 3.00 17.71
C THR A 328 24.72 2.42 17.06
N ALA A 329 24.90 1.72 15.96
CA ALA A 329 23.82 1.09 15.21
C ALA A 329 24.28 -0.24 14.62
N ALA A 330 23.33 -1.08 14.26
CA ALA A 330 23.60 -2.35 13.58
C ALA A 330 22.76 -2.51 12.31
N TYR A 331 23.30 -3.30 11.40
CA TYR A 331 22.56 -3.88 10.29
C TYR A 331 22.68 -5.41 10.35
N LYS A 332 21.53 -6.10 10.29
CA LYS A 332 21.45 -7.57 10.16
C LYS A 332 20.76 -7.90 8.86
N LYS A 333 21.49 -8.56 7.96
CA LYS A 333 21.00 -8.95 6.64
C LYS A 333 19.85 -9.94 6.71
N THR A 334 18.85 -9.74 5.87
CA THR A 334 17.76 -10.67 5.62
C THR A 334 17.50 -10.77 4.12
N ALA A 335 16.68 -11.73 3.70
CA ALA A 335 16.32 -11.88 2.29
C ALA A 335 15.58 -10.65 1.70
N LYS A 336 15.09 -9.72 2.54
CA LYS A 336 14.19 -8.62 2.11
C LYS A 336 14.69 -7.23 2.43
N ASN A 337 15.69 -7.05 3.33
CA ASN A 337 16.11 -5.73 3.79
C ASN A 337 17.35 -5.17 3.08
N LYS A 338 17.69 -5.69 1.91
CA LYS A 338 18.77 -5.15 1.08
C LYS A 338 18.68 -3.63 0.84
N PRO A 339 17.50 -3.00 0.71
CA PRO A 339 17.39 -1.55 0.51
C PRO A 339 18.03 -0.70 1.63
N VAL A 340 18.24 -1.25 2.82
CA VAL A 340 18.83 -0.53 3.96
C VAL A 340 20.26 -1.01 4.32
N GLU A 341 20.89 -1.80 3.45
CA GLU A 341 22.23 -2.34 3.69
C GLU A 341 23.29 -1.26 3.88
N GLU A 342 23.19 -0.15 3.14
CA GLU A 342 24.10 0.99 3.17
C GLU A 342 23.47 2.23 3.87
N LEU A 343 22.37 2.04 4.59
CA LEU A 343 21.63 3.14 5.21
C LEU A 343 22.48 3.94 6.17
N TRP A 344 23.21 3.25 7.04
CA TRP A 344 23.98 3.90 8.09
C TRP A 344 25.16 4.70 7.54
N GLU A 345 25.83 4.21 6.49
CA GLU A 345 26.88 4.94 5.80
C GLU A 345 26.33 6.22 5.16
N HIS A 346 25.19 6.12 4.45
CA HIS A 346 24.53 7.29 3.86
C HIS A 346 24.09 8.31 4.91
N LEU A 347 23.73 7.84 6.10
CA LEU A 347 23.35 8.69 7.23
C LEU A 347 24.55 9.14 8.08
N GLY A 348 25.77 8.97 7.58
CA GLY A 348 27.00 9.51 8.18
C GLY A 348 27.56 8.74 9.36
N PHE A 349 27.21 7.45 9.50
CA PHE A 349 27.87 6.53 10.42
C PHE A 349 29.08 5.88 9.75
N THR A 350 30.05 5.50 10.57
CA THR A 350 31.23 4.77 10.13
C THR A 350 31.12 3.31 10.55
N GLN A 351 31.32 2.37 9.63
CA GLN A 351 31.39 0.96 9.97
C GLN A 351 32.61 0.68 10.83
N VAL A 352 32.46 0.07 11.99
CA VAL A 352 33.52 -0.24 12.95
C VAL A 352 33.87 -1.72 13.01
N SER A 353 32.94 -2.58 12.70
CA SER A 353 33.14 -4.03 12.65
C SER A 353 32.03 -4.74 11.85
N GLY A 354 32.18 -6.03 11.66
CA GLY A 354 31.15 -6.88 11.04
C GLY A 354 31.61 -7.56 9.75
N ASP A 355 30.69 -8.33 9.17
CA ASP A 355 30.85 -9.11 7.93
C ASP A 355 29.68 -8.84 6.98
N GLU A 356 29.45 -9.73 5.99
CA GLU A 356 28.36 -9.60 5.03
C GLU A 356 26.97 -9.83 5.65
N GLU A 357 26.88 -10.53 6.80
CA GLU A 357 25.60 -10.89 7.44
C GLU A 357 25.21 -9.87 8.54
N GLN A 358 26.22 -9.28 9.21
CA GLN A 358 25.99 -8.30 10.27
C GLN A 358 27.10 -7.25 10.29
N LYS A 359 26.71 -5.98 10.24
CA LYS A 359 27.60 -4.81 10.29
C LYS A 359 27.29 -3.99 11.54
N GLN A 360 28.32 -3.40 12.14
CA GLN A 360 28.24 -2.49 13.28
C GLN A 360 28.76 -1.12 12.88
N TYR A 361 28.07 -0.09 13.36
CA TYR A 361 28.32 1.29 12.97
C TYR A 361 28.41 2.20 14.19
N GLU A 362 29.17 3.28 14.05
CA GLU A 362 29.30 4.31 15.08
C GLU A 362 29.22 5.70 14.47
N ARG A 363 28.64 6.64 15.20
CA ARG A 363 28.65 8.07 14.90
C ARG A 363 28.86 8.88 16.16
N LYS A 364 29.84 9.83 16.14
CA LYS A 364 30.06 10.80 17.22
C LYS A 364 29.15 11.99 17.06
N LEU A 365 28.54 12.45 18.14
CA LEU A 365 27.67 13.60 18.17
C LEU A 365 28.34 14.93 18.50
N THR A 366 29.65 15.00 18.48
CA THR A 366 30.42 16.22 18.82
C THR A 366 30.22 17.38 17.85
N SER A 367 29.87 17.06 16.60
CA SER A 367 29.52 18.07 15.60
C SER A 367 28.51 17.44 14.60
N LEU A 368 27.24 17.78 14.73
CA LEU A 368 26.27 17.42 13.71
C LEU A 368 26.31 18.53 12.63
N PRO A 369 26.41 18.17 11.34
CA PRO A 369 26.31 19.15 10.27
C PRO A 369 24.91 19.79 10.28
N GLU A 370 24.85 21.08 9.93
CA GLU A 370 23.57 21.69 9.60
C GLU A 370 23.05 21.04 8.30
N THR A 371 22.00 20.26 8.43
CA THR A 371 21.31 19.66 7.29
C THR A 371 20.20 20.58 6.81
N GLU A 372 20.13 20.77 5.49
CA GLU A 372 19.00 21.49 4.90
C GLU A 372 17.70 20.72 5.18
N GLN A 373 16.80 21.36 5.92
CA GLN A 373 15.53 20.71 6.28
C GLN A 373 14.54 20.79 5.12
N ILE A 374 14.32 19.65 4.46
CA ILE A 374 13.29 19.50 3.43
C ILE A 374 11.92 19.29 4.08
N HIS A 375 11.89 18.69 5.26
CA HIS A 375 10.67 18.31 5.98
C HIS A 375 10.53 19.08 7.28
N THR A 376 9.29 19.30 7.71
CA THR A 376 9.01 19.83 9.05
C THR A 376 8.94 18.69 10.04
N VAL A 377 9.80 18.70 11.07
CA VAL A 377 9.76 17.71 12.15
C VAL A 377 9.21 18.35 13.42
N VAL A 378 8.21 17.73 14.01
CA VAL A 378 7.52 18.19 15.23
C VAL A 378 7.62 17.09 16.29
N TRP A 379 8.03 17.46 17.50
CA TRP A 379 8.02 16.59 18.66
C TRP A 379 6.69 16.72 19.41
N ASP A 380 6.05 15.57 19.63
CA ASP A 380 4.88 15.45 20.50
C ASP A 380 5.37 14.86 21.83
N VAL A 381 5.58 15.77 22.81
CA VAL A 381 6.22 15.46 24.12
C VAL A 381 5.17 15.26 25.19
#